data_b5943c6557473a681fe9fc92528992fd
#
_entry.id   b5943c6557473a681fe9fc92528992fd
#
_cell.length_a   1.000
_cell.length_b   1.000
_cell.length_c   1.000
_cell.angle_alpha   90.00
_cell.angle_beta   90.00
_cell.angle_gamma   90.00
#
_symmetry.space_group_name_H-M   'P 1'
#
loop_
_entity.id
_entity.type
_entity.pdbx_description
1 polymer ?
#
loop_
_entity_poly.entity_id
_entity_poly.type
_entity_poly.pdbx_seq_one_letter_code
_entity_poly.pdbx_strand_id
1 'polypeptide(L)' 'MESFEELTQLREAGIIGWREFIRRQPEVEKEYYAWCVANDLDMNEETAEAYITYIEECLFKD' A
#
# COMPACT_ATOMS: atom_id res chain seq x y z
N MET A 1 -2.41 -16.44 8.04
CA MET A 1 -2.05 -15.02 7.81
C MET A 1 -0.97 -14.96 6.73
N GLU A 2 -1.19 -14.13 5.73
CA GLU A 2 -0.25 -13.99 4.63
C GLU A 2 0.98 -13.21 5.07
N SER A 3 2.16 -13.69 4.67
CA SER A 3 3.39 -12.98 4.97
C SER A 3 3.61 -11.86 3.96
N PHE A 4 4.48 -10.91 4.29
CA PHE A 4 4.83 -9.83 3.38
C PHE A 4 5.39 -10.38 2.06
N GLU A 5 6.21 -11.43 2.15
CA GLU A 5 6.77 -12.04 0.95
C GLU A 5 5.70 -12.63 0.03
N GLU A 6 4.71 -13.30 0.61
CA GLU A 6 3.61 -13.86 -0.17
C GLU A 6 2.82 -12.76 -0.87
N LEU A 7 2.52 -11.68 -0.14
CA LEU A 7 1.80 -10.56 -0.72
C LEU A 7 2.58 -9.91 -1.86
N THR A 8 3.89 -9.75 -1.68
CA THR A 8 4.74 -9.19 -2.71
C THR A 8 4.73 -10.06 -3.96
N GLN A 9 4.80 -11.38 -3.79
CA GLN A 9 4.76 -12.31 -4.91
C GLN A 9 3.42 -12.24 -5.65
N LEU A 10 2.32 -12.15 -4.92
CA LEU A 10 0.99 -12.04 -5.52
C LEU A 10 0.88 -10.75 -6.35
N ARG A 11 1.41 -9.66 -5.82
CA ARG A 11 1.37 -8.40 -6.54
C ARG A 11 2.24 -8.44 -7.80
N GLU A 12 3.45 -8.99 -7.69
CA GLU A 12 4.36 -9.10 -8.82
C GLU A 12 3.80 -10.01 -9.92
N ALA A 13 3.06 -11.04 -9.51
CA ALA A 13 2.42 -11.95 -10.45
C ALA A 13 1.16 -11.35 -11.09
N GLY A 14 0.73 -10.18 -10.62
CA GLY A 14 -0.47 -9.53 -11.15
C GLY A 14 -1.77 -10.10 -10.63
N ILE A 15 -1.71 -10.93 -9.59
CA ILE A 15 -2.90 -11.55 -9.00
C ILE A 15 -3.66 -10.53 -8.16
N ILE A 16 -2.93 -9.63 -7.49
CA ILE A 16 -3.53 -8.54 -6.72
C ILE A 16 -2.89 -7.22 -7.14
N GLY A 17 -3.64 -6.12 -6.96
CA GLY A 17 -3.12 -4.79 -7.20
C GLY A 17 -2.60 -4.16 -5.91
N TRP A 18 -2.18 -2.91 -5.98
CA TRP A 18 -1.68 -2.18 -4.81
C TRP A 18 -2.74 -2.00 -3.73
N ARG A 19 -3.98 -1.73 -4.13
CA ARG A 19 -5.07 -1.53 -3.19
C ARG A 19 -5.33 -2.79 -2.36
N GLU A 20 -5.34 -3.93 -3.03
CA GLU A 20 -5.53 -5.21 -2.35
C GLU A 20 -4.30 -5.56 -1.49
N PHE A 21 -3.11 -5.26 -1.99
CA PHE A 21 -1.87 -5.47 -1.26
C PHE A 21 -1.90 -4.75 0.10
N ILE A 22 -2.34 -3.50 0.09
CA ILE A 22 -2.46 -2.70 1.32
C ILE A 22 -3.58 -3.24 2.20
N ARG A 23 -4.71 -3.59 1.58
CA ARG A 23 -5.88 -4.07 2.32
C ARG A 23 -5.60 -5.32 3.14
N ARG A 24 -4.70 -6.17 2.66
CA ARG A 24 -4.35 -7.41 3.36
C ARG A 24 -3.38 -7.19 4.52
N GLN A 25 -2.95 -5.96 4.71
CA GLN A 25 -2.05 -5.58 5.80
C GLN A 25 -2.76 -4.53 6.67
N PRO A 26 -3.48 -4.95 7.73
CA PRO A 26 -4.33 -4.04 8.50
C PRO A 26 -3.63 -2.79 9.03
N GLU A 27 -2.37 -2.93 9.46
CA GLU A 27 -1.61 -1.78 9.96
C GLU A 27 -1.30 -0.79 8.85
N VAL A 28 -0.92 -1.30 7.69
CA VAL A 28 -0.63 -0.45 6.53
C VAL A 28 -1.90 0.21 6.02
N GLU A 29 -3.00 -0.53 6.00
CA GLU A 29 -4.28 0.02 5.54
C GLU A 29 -4.73 1.17 6.44
N LYS A 30 -4.55 1.05 7.74
CA LYS A 30 -4.91 2.09 8.68
C LYS A 30 -4.13 3.38 8.41
N GLU A 31 -2.84 3.26 8.20
CA GLU A 31 -1.99 4.41 7.92
C GLU A 31 -2.28 5.00 6.54
N TYR A 32 -2.53 4.14 5.56
CA TYR A 32 -2.90 4.57 4.23
C TYR A 32 -4.21 5.38 4.26
N TYR A 33 -5.19 4.88 5.00
CA TYR A 33 -6.45 5.60 5.16
C TYR A 33 -6.23 6.99 5.76
N ALA A 34 -5.45 7.07 6.83
CA ALA A 34 -5.15 8.35 7.48
C ALA A 34 -4.42 9.30 6.52
N TRP A 35 -3.49 8.75 5.73
CA TRP A 35 -2.76 9.54 4.75
C TRP A 35 -3.70 10.10 3.67
N CYS A 36 -4.61 9.28 3.18
CA CYS A 36 -5.59 9.73 2.19
C CYS A 36 -6.49 10.82 2.74
N VAL A 37 -6.97 10.66 3.98
CA VAL A 37 -7.82 11.66 4.63
C VAL A 37 -7.05 12.97 4.81
N ALA A 38 -5.80 12.88 5.26
CA ALA A 38 -4.98 14.07 5.49
C ALA A 38 -4.69 14.84 4.20
N ASN A 39 -4.66 14.16 3.06
CA ASN A 39 -4.38 14.76 1.77
C ASN A 39 -5.62 14.93 0.90
N ASP A 40 -6.79 14.66 1.45
CA ASP A 40 -8.07 14.77 0.75
C ASP A 40 -8.09 13.94 -0.54
N LEU A 41 -7.65 12.69 -0.42
CA LEU A 41 -7.57 11.76 -1.55
C LEU A 41 -8.55 10.61 -1.37
N ASP A 42 -9.00 10.05 -2.49
CA ASP A 42 -9.84 8.86 -2.48
C ASP A 42 -8.97 7.61 -2.36
N MET A 43 -9.51 6.58 -1.72
CA MET A 43 -8.83 5.30 -1.58
C MET A 43 -9.08 4.43 -2.81
N ASN A 44 -8.15 4.45 -3.76
CA ASN A 44 -8.25 3.67 -4.99
C ASN A 44 -6.86 3.12 -5.37
N GLU A 45 -6.78 2.45 -6.52
CA GLU A 45 -5.53 1.83 -6.96
C GLU A 45 -4.44 2.87 -7.20
N GLU A 46 -4.80 4.02 -7.74
CA GLU A 46 -3.87 5.10 -8.02
C GLU A 46 -3.25 5.67 -6.74
N THR A 47 -4.09 5.96 -5.74
CA THR A 47 -3.59 6.47 -4.48
C THR A 47 -2.84 5.40 -3.69
N ALA A 48 -3.22 4.14 -3.84
CA ALA A 48 -2.50 3.03 -3.21
C ALA A 48 -1.07 2.96 -3.75
N GLU A 49 -0.91 3.06 -5.06
CA GLU A 49 0.42 3.08 -5.67
C GLU A 49 1.22 4.29 -5.20
N ALA A 50 0.59 5.45 -5.16
CA ALA A 50 1.25 6.67 -4.70
C ALA A 50 1.70 6.55 -3.24
N TYR A 51 0.87 5.94 -2.40
CA TYR A 51 1.22 5.75 -1.00
C TYR A 51 2.43 4.81 -0.84
N ILE A 52 2.43 3.71 -1.59
CA ILE A 52 3.54 2.76 -1.54
C ILE A 52 4.84 3.46 -1.99
N THR A 53 4.78 4.24 -3.06
CA THR A 53 5.93 5.02 -3.52
C THR A 53 6.41 5.98 -2.43
N TYR A 54 5.46 6.63 -1.75
CA TYR A 54 5.78 7.57 -0.69
C TYR A 54 6.53 6.88 0.46
N ILE A 55 6.03 5.73 0.93
CA ILE A 55 6.70 5.05 2.05
C ILE A 55 8.04 4.44 1.64
N GLU A 56 8.17 3.98 0.41
CA GLU A 56 9.44 3.48 -0.10
C GLU A 56 10.49 4.60 -0.11
N GLU A 57 10.12 5.78 -0.57
CA GLU A 57 11.01 6.92 -0.56
C GLU A 57 11.41 7.31 0.85
N CYS A 58 10.48 7.26 1.79
CA CYS A 58 10.77 7.58 3.19
C CYS A 58 11.73 6.57 3.81
N LEU A 59 11.61 5.29 3.43
CA LEU A 59 12.47 4.24 3.97
C LEU A 59 13.90 4.33 3.42
N PHE A 60 14.05 4.77 2.18
CA PHE A 60 15.35 4.86 1.54
C PHE A 60 16.01 6.24 1.68
N LYS A 61 15.29 7.16 2.27
CA LYS A 61 15.78 8.51 2.44
C LYS A 61 16.35 8.67 3.85
N ASP A 62 17.63 8.76 3.96
CA ASP A 62 18.31 9.02 5.23
C ASP A 62 18.44 10.50 5.48
#